data_d7685200ca07f54daab100e567e6924a
#
_entry.id   d7685200ca07f54daab100e567e6924a
#
_cell.length_a   1.000
_cell.length_b   1.000
_cell.length_c   1.000
_cell.angle_alpha   90.00
_cell.angle_beta   90.00
_cell.angle_gamma   90.00
#
_symmetry.space_group_name_H-M   'P 1'
#
loop_
_entity.id
_entity.type
_entity.pdbx_description
1 polymer ?
#
loop_
_entity_poly.entity_id
_entity_poly.type
_entity_poly.pdbx_seq_one_letter_code
_entity_poly.pdbx_strand_id
1 'polypeptide(L)'
;MRKIQIALLALVVVFSACSKEHKTPNYQDINVTELSSLIVNYVDENYPDASIVSALQASNSAEAEYIVVLNTAEEIAFDASGNCLGDAEDFSAAVHQRKGGPRHGGGGGHGGGHGHGGIPVDSLPTAIKTYVSANYANSRIIGARLDSTCQFGNVINVMIRQQRTAPTRLTFDLAGTYLFKGERALYSSLPQAVRDTVAAHYNINVMVKNRAEKLTLANTTLEYNVYLMSNGVRTAVTLLSNGTIICTK
;
A
#
# COMPACT_ATOMS: atom_id res chain seq x y z
N MET A 1 -47.93 -60.57 -16.14
CA MET A 1 -47.60 -59.68 -15.00
C MET A 1 -46.11 -59.48 -15.00
N ARG A 2 -45.65 -58.31 -15.54
CA ARG A 2 -44.23 -57.95 -15.65
C ARG A 2 -43.88 -57.10 -14.44
N LYS A 3 -42.94 -57.56 -13.62
CA LYS A 3 -42.35 -56.80 -12.48
C LYS A 3 -41.31 -55.83 -13.00
N ILE A 4 -41.59 -54.55 -12.87
CA ILE A 4 -40.65 -53.45 -13.18
C ILE A 4 -39.79 -53.23 -11.91
N GLN A 5 -38.50 -53.57 -11.98
CA GLN A 5 -37.51 -53.19 -10.94
C GLN A 5 -37.00 -51.79 -11.26
N ILE A 6 -37.32 -50.84 -10.38
CA ILE A 6 -36.74 -49.48 -10.41
C ILE A 6 -35.43 -49.50 -9.68
N ALA A 7 -34.33 -49.39 -10.42
CA ALA A 7 -32.98 -49.21 -9.83
C ALA A 7 -32.80 -47.74 -9.46
N LEU A 8 -32.74 -47.43 -8.18
CA LEU A 8 -32.45 -46.11 -7.64
C LEU A 8 -30.94 -45.84 -7.73
N LEU A 9 -30.52 -45.09 -8.70
CA LEU A 9 -29.13 -44.67 -8.84
C LEU A 9 -28.87 -43.47 -7.90
N ALA A 10 -28.21 -43.71 -6.74
CA ALA A 10 -27.79 -42.65 -5.83
C ALA A 10 -26.58 -41.93 -6.42
N LEU A 11 -26.78 -40.71 -6.92
CA LEU A 11 -25.71 -39.84 -7.38
C LEU A 11 -25.07 -39.15 -6.17
N VAL A 12 -23.92 -39.65 -5.71
CA VAL A 12 -23.11 -39.03 -4.67
C VAL A 12 -22.31 -37.89 -5.32
N VAL A 13 -22.77 -36.67 -5.15
CA VAL A 13 -22.02 -35.48 -5.54
C VAL A 13 -21.01 -35.18 -4.45
N VAL A 14 -19.75 -35.55 -4.69
CA VAL A 14 -18.63 -35.18 -3.83
C VAL A 14 -18.30 -33.72 -4.12
N PHE A 15 -18.76 -32.81 -3.27
CA PHE A 15 -18.27 -31.43 -3.27
C PHE A 15 -16.85 -31.43 -2.72
N SER A 16 -15.85 -31.47 -3.62
CA SER A 16 -14.48 -31.11 -3.27
C SER A 16 -14.46 -29.61 -3.02
N ALA A 17 -14.70 -29.20 -1.78
CA ALA A 17 -14.42 -27.85 -1.35
C ALA A 17 -12.89 -27.65 -1.41
N CYS A 18 -12.38 -27.06 -2.48
CA CYS A 18 -11.04 -26.50 -2.53
C CYS A 18 -11.02 -25.28 -1.60
N SER A 19 -10.81 -25.53 -0.31
CA SER A 19 -10.36 -24.50 0.60
C SER A 19 -8.92 -24.15 0.17
N LYS A 20 -8.74 -23.01 -0.53
CA LYS A 20 -7.42 -22.43 -0.70
C LYS A 20 -6.96 -22.01 0.70
N GLU A 21 -6.13 -22.84 1.32
CA GLU A 21 -5.38 -22.41 2.49
C GLU A 21 -4.55 -21.19 2.06
N HIS A 22 -4.90 -20.03 2.59
CA HIS A 22 -4.06 -18.84 2.52
C HIS A 22 -2.83 -19.10 3.41
N LYS A 23 -1.84 -19.79 2.85
CA LYS A 23 -0.54 -19.93 3.51
C LYS A 23 0.09 -18.53 3.58
N THR A 24 0.39 -18.09 4.78
CA THR A 24 1.17 -16.85 4.98
C THR A 24 2.47 -16.97 4.19
N PRO A 25 2.81 -15.97 3.34
CA PRO A 25 4.04 -16.01 2.58
C PRO A 25 5.24 -16.12 3.52
N ASN A 26 6.16 -17.01 3.22
CA ASN A 26 7.43 -17.10 3.90
C ASN A 26 8.49 -16.50 2.99
N TYR A 27 9.10 -15.40 3.45
CA TYR A 27 10.12 -14.68 2.70
C TYR A 27 11.53 -15.13 3.10
N GLN A 28 12.38 -15.34 2.10
CA GLN A 28 13.79 -15.68 2.28
C GLN A 28 14.65 -14.55 1.70
N ASP A 29 15.81 -14.31 2.33
CA ASP A 29 16.79 -13.38 1.78
C ASP A 29 17.35 -13.92 0.47
N ILE A 30 17.39 -13.08 -0.54
CA ILE A 30 18.07 -13.34 -1.81
C ILE A 30 19.16 -12.28 -2.03
N ASN A 31 20.13 -12.61 -2.88
CA ASN A 31 21.12 -11.63 -3.28
C ASN A 31 20.47 -10.57 -4.17
N VAL A 32 20.82 -9.30 -3.97
CA VAL A 32 20.32 -8.18 -4.80
C VAL A 32 20.61 -8.40 -6.29
N THR A 33 21.70 -9.10 -6.63
CA THR A 33 22.06 -9.45 -8.00
C THR A 33 21.14 -10.49 -8.66
N GLU A 34 20.28 -11.15 -7.88
CA GLU A 34 19.28 -12.11 -8.38
C GLU A 34 17.96 -11.44 -8.76
N LEU A 35 17.80 -10.15 -8.40
CA LEU A 35 16.62 -9.39 -8.82
C LEU A 35 16.57 -9.22 -10.34
N SER A 36 15.37 -9.25 -10.89
CA SER A 36 15.17 -8.94 -12.29
C SER A 36 15.57 -7.49 -12.59
N SER A 37 16.10 -7.25 -13.80
CA SER A 37 16.42 -5.90 -14.26
C SER A 37 15.22 -4.95 -14.22
N LEU A 38 13.99 -5.46 -14.32
CA LEU A 38 12.77 -4.65 -14.22
C LEU A 38 12.62 -4.05 -12.82
N ILE A 39 12.91 -4.83 -11.77
CA ILE A 39 12.86 -4.34 -10.38
C ILE A 39 13.96 -3.31 -10.13
N VAL A 40 15.20 -3.60 -10.57
CA VAL A 40 16.33 -2.69 -10.40
C VAL A 40 16.08 -1.37 -11.13
N ASN A 41 15.67 -1.42 -12.41
CA ASN A 41 15.36 -0.23 -13.20
C ASN A 41 14.20 0.57 -12.56
N TYR A 42 13.18 -0.11 -12.06
CA TYR A 42 12.09 0.57 -11.36
C TYR A 42 12.61 1.36 -10.14
N VAL A 43 13.51 0.77 -9.35
CA VAL A 43 14.11 1.44 -8.21
C VAL A 43 14.98 2.61 -8.66
N ASP A 44 15.82 2.45 -9.65
CA ASP A 44 16.70 3.49 -10.18
C ASP A 44 15.90 4.69 -10.73
N GLU A 45 14.80 4.41 -11.44
CA GLU A 45 13.94 5.45 -12.03
C GLU A 45 13.08 6.18 -10.98
N ASN A 46 12.58 5.47 -9.98
CA ASN A 46 11.63 6.03 -9.02
C ASN A 46 12.27 6.43 -7.69
N TYR A 47 13.51 6.00 -7.43
CA TYR A 47 14.27 6.25 -6.21
C TYR A 47 15.74 6.58 -6.54
N PRO A 48 16.01 7.62 -7.34
CA PRO A 48 17.35 7.89 -7.88
C PRO A 48 18.42 8.13 -6.80
N ASP A 49 18.00 8.56 -5.60
CA ASP A 49 18.89 8.81 -4.47
C ASP A 49 18.95 7.64 -3.47
N ALA A 50 18.33 6.52 -3.80
CA ALA A 50 18.32 5.34 -2.95
C ALA A 50 19.03 4.16 -3.61
N SER A 51 19.55 3.26 -2.78
CA SER A 51 20.12 1.99 -3.23
C SER A 51 19.42 0.82 -2.56
N ILE A 52 19.32 -0.30 -3.26
CA ILE A 52 18.80 -1.54 -2.71
C ILE A 52 19.83 -2.10 -1.73
N VAL A 53 19.45 -2.31 -0.47
CA VAL A 53 20.32 -2.87 0.57
C VAL A 53 20.01 -4.33 0.89
N SER A 54 18.77 -4.77 0.67
CA SER A 54 18.40 -6.19 0.75
C SER A 54 17.18 -6.49 -0.12
N ALA A 55 17.04 -7.76 -0.46
CA ALA A 55 15.89 -8.27 -1.19
C ALA A 55 15.40 -9.57 -0.57
N LEU A 56 14.10 -9.77 -0.60
CA LEU A 56 13.43 -10.95 -0.10
C LEU A 56 12.59 -11.54 -1.22
N GLN A 57 12.54 -12.87 -1.30
CA GLN A 57 11.65 -13.58 -2.22
C GLN A 57 10.71 -14.49 -1.43
N ALA A 58 9.46 -14.57 -1.85
CA ALA A 58 8.50 -15.50 -1.29
C ALA A 58 8.86 -16.94 -1.70
N SER A 59 8.90 -17.85 -0.73
CA SER A 59 9.15 -19.28 -0.96
C SER A 59 7.93 -20.04 -1.48
N ASN A 60 6.77 -19.39 -1.53
CA ASN A 60 5.50 -19.92 -2.02
C ASN A 60 4.82 -18.83 -2.84
N SER A 61 3.95 -19.22 -3.76
CA SER A 61 3.22 -18.26 -4.59
C SER A 61 2.50 -17.24 -3.72
N ALA A 62 3.01 -16.02 -3.72
CA ALA A 62 2.47 -14.88 -3.02
C ALA A 62 2.08 -13.78 -4.02
N GLU A 63 1.19 -12.89 -3.63
CA GLU A 63 0.87 -11.74 -4.46
C GLU A 63 2.09 -10.83 -4.61
N ALA A 64 2.81 -10.56 -3.51
CA ALA A 64 4.12 -9.95 -3.51
C ALA A 64 5.18 -11.06 -3.53
N GLU A 65 5.75 -11.31 -4.69
CA GLU A 65 6.82 -12.30 -4.86
C GLU A 65 8.15 -11.78 -4.32
N TYR A 66 8.43 -10.46 -4.51
CA TYR A 66 9.64 -9.84 -4.02
C TYR A 66 9.34 -8.67 -3.11
N ILE A 67 10.17 -8.51 -2.07
CA ILE A 67 10.23 -7.31 -1.24
C ILE A 67 11.65 -6.76 -1.33
N VAL A 68 11.78 -5.52 -1.73
CA VAL A 68 13.05 -4.80 -1.86
C VAL A 68 13.14 -3.75 -0.77
N VAL A 69 14.22 -3.78 0.00
CA VAL A 69 14.51 -2.82 1.06
C VAL A 69 15.55 -1.83 0.56
N LEU A 70 15.25 -0.55 0.67
CA LEU A 70 16.16 0.53 0.30
C LEU A 70 17.00 1.01 1.50
N ASN A 71 18.17 1.60 1.23
CA ASN A 71 19.01 2.23 2.26
C ASN A 71 18.29 3.33 3.05
N THR A 72 17.19 3.78 2.52
CA THR A 72 16.25 4.73 3.11
C THR A 72 15.24 4.07 4.06
N ALA A 73 15.36 2.74 4.30
CA ALA A 73 14.42 1.91 5.06
C ALA A 73 12.99 1.83 4.46
N GLU A 74 12.81 2.13 3.18
CA GLU A 74 11.59 1.81 2.45
C GLU A 74 11.60 0.35 2.03
N GLU A 75 10.44 -0.26 2.12
CA GLU A 75 10.20 -1.61 1.66
C GLU A 75 9.17 -1.57 0.54
N ILE A 76 9.55 -2.08 -0.64
CA ILE A 76 8.74 -2.03 -1.85
C ILE A 76 8.41 -3.46 -2.27
N ALA A 77 7.14 -3.74 -2.50
CA ALA A 77 6.66 -5.03 -2.97
C ALA A 77 6.58 -5.08 -4.51
N PHE A 78 6.95 -6.23 -5.07
CA PHE A 78 6.86 -6.52 -6.50
C PHE A 78 6.21 -7.89 -6.72
N ASP A 79 5.49 -8.05 -7.83
CA ASP A 79 4.98 -9.35 -8.27
C ASP A 79 6.09 -10.21 -8.91
N ALA A 80 5.76 -11.45 -9.25
CA ALA A 80 6.68 -12.39 -9.91
C ALA A 80 7.20 -11.90 -11.28
N SER A 81 6.49 -10.97 -11.91
CA SER A 81 6.89 -10.35 -13.18
C SER A 81 7.78 -9.12 -12.99
N GLY A 82 8.03 -8.69 -11.76
CA GLY A 82 8.80 -7.49 -11.43
C GLY A 82 7.99 -6.18 -11.50
N ASN A 83 6.66 -6.25 -11.58
CA ASN A 83 5.82 -5.05 -11.50
C ASN A 83 5.71 -4.58 -10.05
N CYS A 84 5.88 -3.28 -9.82
CA CYS A 84 5.72 -2.69 -8.49
C CYS A 84 4.27 -2.80 -8.02
N LEU A 85 4.11 -3.31 -6.81
CA LEU A 85 2.83 -3.45 -6.14
C LEU A 85 2.55 -2.31 -5.13
N GLY A 86 3.59 -1.59 -4.70
CA GLY A 86 3.52 -0.53 -3.69
C GLY A 86 4.36 -0.81 -2.46
N ASP A 87 4.01 -0.17 -1.35
CA ASP A 87 4.72 -0.37 -0.08
C ASP A 87 4.50 -1.80 0.43
N ALA A 88 5.56 -2.47 0.87
CA ALA A 88 5.50 -3.87 1.32
C ALA A 88 4.61 -4.06 2.56
N GLU A 89 4.41 -3.01 3.35
CA GLU A 89 3.49 -3.03 4.50
C GLU A 89 2.05 -3.38 4.10
N ASP A 90 1.64 -3.05 2.87
CA ASP A 90 0.30 -3.32 2.35
C ASP A 90 0.11 -4.82 1.98
N PHE A 91 1.21 -5.59 1.85
CA PHE A 91 1.20 -6.97 1.35
C PHE A 91 1.63 -8.01 2.38
N SER A 92 2.15 -7.61 3.51
CA SER A 92 2.78 -8.57 4.41
C SER A 92 2.35 -8.45 5.88
N ALA A 93 1.52 -9.39 6.30
CA ALA A 93 1.55 -9.86 7.68
C ALA A 93 2.91 -10.50 8.04
N ALA A 94 3.76 -10.80 7.08
CA ALA A 94 5.01 -11.56 7.22
C ALA A 94 6.26 -10.68 7.45
N VAL A 95 6.30 -9.45 6.96
CA VAL A 95 7.45 -8.54 7.16
C VAL A 95 7.61 -8.16 8.64
N HIS A 96 6.51 -8.12 9.40
CA HIS A 96 6.56 -7.82 10.84
C HIS A 96 7.18 -8.91 11.72
N GLN A 97 7.42 -10.13 11.22
CA GLN A 97 8.06 -11.20 12.02
C GLN A 97 9.57 -11.03 12.18
N ARG A 98 10.24 -10.18 11.39
CA ARG A 98 11.70 -9.98 11.46
C ARG A 98 12.18 -8.98 12.52
N LYS A 99 11.35 -8.23 13.19
CA LYS A 99 11.75 -7.37 14.34
C LYS A 99 12.01 -8.11 15.64
N GLY A 100 12.05 -9.46 15.61
CA GLY A 100 12.43 -10.31 16.73
C GLY A 100 13.92 -10.61 16.71
N GLY A 101 14.78 -9.74 17.23
CA GLY A 101 16.10 -10.14 17.72
C GLY A 101 15.98 -11.25 18.75
N PRO A 102 17.08 -11.96 19.14
CA PRO A 102 17.04 -13.15 19.97
C PRO A 102 16.22 -12.90 21.23
N ARG A 103 15.10 -13.59 21.36
CA ARG A 103 14.22 -13.53 22.53
C ARG A 103 14.96 -14.14 23.72
N HIS A 104 15.48 -13.31 24.61
CA HIS A 104 15.67 -13.71 26.00
C HIS A 104 14.29 -13.95 26.61
N GLY A 105 14.06 -15.19 27.04
CA GLY A 105 12.82 -15.60 27.67
C GLY A 105 12.54 -14.80 28.93
N GLY A 106 11.32 -14.31 29.07
CA GLY A 106 10.83 -13.61 30.25
C GLY A 106 9.35 -13.32 30.10
N GLY A 107 8.56 -13.86 30.99
CA GLY A 107 7.14 -14.02 31.10
C GLY A 107 6.25 -12.80 30.87
N GLY A 108 5.03 -13.17 30.53
CA GLY A 108 3.74 -12.58 30.82
C GLY A 108 3.61 -11.04 30.81
N GLY A 109 2.94 -10.52 29.80
CA GLY A 109 2.48 -9.14 29.81
C GLY A 109 1.59 -8.87 28.63
N HIS A 110 0.31 -8.57 28.90
CA HIS A 110 -0.64 -8.04 27.93
C HIS A 110 -0.07 -6.76 27.31
N GLY A 111 0.62 -6.86 26.19
CA GLY A 111 1.06 -5.76 25.38
C GLY A 111 0.14 -5.63 24.19
N GLY A 112 -0.80 -4.68 24.21
CA GLY A 112 -1.55 -4.29 23.04
C GLY A 112 -0.58 -3.83 21.96
N GLY A 113 -0.31 -4.70 20.99
CA GLY A 113 0.37 -4.33 19.78
C GLY A 113 -0.52 -3.32 19.07
N HIS A 114 -0.03 -2.10 18.91
CA HIS A 114 -0.57 -1.18 17.93
C HIS A 114 -0.23 -1.74 16.53
N GLY A 115 -0.89 -2.84 16.15
CA GLY A 115 -1.05 -3.19 14.77
C GLY A 115 -1.80 -2.01 14.16
N HIS A 116 -1.26 -1.41 13.14
CA HIS A 116 -1.99 -0.48 12.30
C HIS A 116 -3.15 -1.29 11.70
N GLY A 117 -4.29 -1.29 12.41
CA GLY A 117 -5.44 -2.12 12.13
C GLY A 117 -6.03 -1.72 10.78
N GLY A 118 -5.75 -2.53 9.76
CA GLY A 118 -6.46 -2.45 8.51
C GLY A 118 -7.95 -2.64 8.79
N ILE A 119 -8.79 -1.88 8.09
CA ILE A 119 -10.24 -2.10 8.11
C ILE A 119 -10.52 -3.29 7.20
N PRO A 120 -11.16 -4.37 7.68
CA PRO A 120 -11.59 -5.46 6.81
C PRO A 120 -12.48 -4.91 5.69
N VAL A 121 -12.25 -5.35 4.45
CA VAL A 121 -12.99 -4.84 3.27
C VAL A 121 -14.50 -5.00 3.46
N ASP A 122 -14.94 -6.09 4.09
CA ASP A 122 -16.35 -6.34 4.36
C ASP A 122 -16.96 -5.33 5.34
N SER A 123 -16.14 -4.79 6.25
CA SER A 123 -16.53 -3.79 7.26
C SER A 123 -16.54 -2.37 6.73
N LEU A 124 -16.09 -2.13 5.48
CA LEU A 124 -16.12 -0.81 4.89
C LEU A 124 -17.56 -0.31 4.69
N PRO A 125 -17.80 1.00 4.86
CA PRO A 125 -19.07 1.62 4.51
C PRO A 125 -19.51 1.23 3.09
N THR A 126 -20.79 0.90 2.93
CA THR A 126 -21.36 0.52 1.62
C THR A 126 -21.13 1.61 0.58
N ALA A 127 -21.17 2.89 0.97
CA ALA A 127 -20.88 4.03 0.10
C ALA A 127 -19.52 3.93 -0.58
N ILE A 128 -18.47 3.51 0.14
CA ILE A 128 -17.11 3.31 -0.40
C ILE A 128 -17.13 2.19 -1.45
N LYS A 129 -17.71 1.04 -1.12
CA LYS A 129 -17.79 -0.10 -2.04
C LYS A 129 -18.55 0.25 -3.32
N THR A 130 -19.66 0.97 -3.18
CA THR A 130 -20.46 1.47 -4.30
C THR A 130 -19.67 2.46 -5.16
N TYR A 131 -18.97 3.42 -4.53
CA TYR A 131 -18.14 4.39 -5.25
C TYR A 131 -17.05 3.68 -6.06
N VAL A 132 -16.32 2.74 -5.44
CA VAL A 132 -15.24 2.01 -6.12
C VAL A 132 -15.80 1.20 -7.28
N SER A 133 -16.90 0.46 -7.11
CA SER A 133 -17.49 -0.34 -8.18
C SER A 133 -18.01 0.51 -9.35
N ALA A 134 -18.54 1.70 -9.07
CA ALA A 134 -19.08 2.60 -10.10
C ALA A 134 -17.98 3.33 -10.88
N ASN A 135 -16.90 3.77 -10.21
CA ASN A 135 -15.87 4.61 -10.82
C ASN A 135 -14.61 3.84 -11.24
N TYR A 136 -14.42 2.63 -10.71
CA TYR A 136 -13.24 1.78 -10.93
C TYR A 136 -13.66 0.33 -11.18
N ALA A 137 -14.53 0.10 -12.15
CA ALA A 137 -15.21 -1.19 -12.42
C ALA A 137 -14.27 -2.40 -12.54
N ASN A 138 -13.02 -2.21 -13.01
CA ASN A 138 -12.04 -3.28 -13.16
C ASN A 138 -11.01 -3.33 -12.02
N SER A 139 -11.29 -2.63 -10.91
CA SER A 139 -10.42 -2.60 -9.75
C SER A 139 -10.98 -3.45 -8.62
N ARG A 140 -10.07 -4.00 -7.81
CA ARG A 140 -10.43 -4.60 -6.51
C ARG A 140 -9.87 -3.75 -5.38
N ILE A 141 -10.57 -3.71 -4.25
CA ILE A 141 -10.04 -3.16 -3.01
C ILE A 141 -9.05 -4.19 -2.46
N ILE A 142 -7.81 -3.77 -2.25
CA ILE A 142 -6.73 -4.61 -1.72
C ILE A 142 -6.39 -4.31 -0.27
N GLY A 143 -6.83 -3.17 0.25
CA GLY A 143 -6.65 -2.79 1.65
C GLY A 143 -7.43 -1.52 2.00
N ALA A 144 -7.64 -1.31 3.29
CA ALA A 144 -8.20 -0.08 3.81
C ALA A 144 -7.70 0.18 5.22
N ARG A 145 -7.50 1.45 5.59
CA ARG A 145 -7.07 1.85 6.95
C ARG A 145 -7.63 3.20 7.35
N LEU A 146 -7.77 3.39 8.64
CA LEU A 146 -8.00 4.71 9.21
C LEU A 146 -6.70 5.53 9.16
N ASP A 147 -6.84 6.78 8.84
CA ASP A 147 -5.76 7.76 8.84
C ASP A 147 -6.32 9.12 9.27
N SER A 148 -5.47 10.11 9.37
CA SER A 148 -5.90 11.49 9.56
C SER A 148 -5.13 12.40 8.61
N THR A 149 -5.79 13.41 8.11
CA THR A 149 -5.19 14.46 7.30
C THR A 149 -5.35 15.81 7.99
N CYS A 150 -4.47 16.76 7.70
CA CYS A 150 -4.59 18.08 8.31
C CYS A 150 -5.84 18.83 7.83
N GLN A 151 -6.29 18.58 6.61
CA GLN A 151 -7.41 19.29 5.97
C GLN A 151 -8.77 18.65 6.28
N PHE A 152 -8.85 17.33 6.30
CA PHE A 152 -10.12 16.61 6.41
C PHE A 152 -10.28 15.87 7.74
N GLY A 153 -9.30 15.95 8.64
CA GLY A 153 -9.32 15.20 9.90
C GLY A 153 -9.22 13.69 9.68
N ASN A 154 -10.05 12.91 10.38
CA ASN A 154 -10.05 11.45 10.26
C ASN A 154 -10.66 11.00 8.92
N VAL A 155 -9.97 10.11 8.25
CA VAL A 155 -10.33 9.61 6.91
C VAL A 155 -10.14 8.11 6.82
N ILE A 156 -10.74 7.50 5.81
CA ILE A 156 -10.50 6.12 5.41
C ILE A 156 -9.70 6.14 4.10
N ASN A 157 -8.46 5.68 4.15
CA ASN A 157 -7.66 5.41 2.96
C ASN A 157 -7.98 4.01 2.44
N VAL A 158 -8.33 3.91 1.18
CA VAL A 158 -8.66 2.66 0.48
C VAL A 158 -7.68 2.47 -0.66
N MET A 159 -6.97 1.37 -0.65
CA MET A 159 -6.09 0.98 -1.74
C MET A 159 -6.87 0.13 -2.73
N ILE A 160 -6.88 0.55 -3.97
CA ILE A 160 -7.48 -0.21 -5.08
C ILE A 160 -6.41 -0.59 -6.09
N ARG A 161 -6.61 -1.70 -6.78
CA ARG A 161 -5.73 -2.13 -7.86
C ARG A 161 -6.53 -2.63 -9.05
N GLN A 162 -6.18 -2.16 -10.24
CA GLN A 162 -6.52 -2.80 -11.51
C GLN A 162 -5.47 -3.87 -11.82
N GLN A 163 -5.83 -4.85 -12.64
CA GLN A 163 -4.86 -5.87 -13.06
C GLN A 163 -3.63 -5.21 -13.70
N ARG A 164 -2.44 -5.60 -13.21
CA ARG A 164 -1.12 -5.17 -13.73
C ARG A 164 -0.84 -3.66 -13.64
N THR A 165 -1.49 -2.94 -12.74
CA THR A 165 -1.17 -1.52 -12.48
C THR A 165 -0.72 -1.33 -11.04
N ALA A 166 0.04 -0.27 -10.80
CA ALA A 166 0.36 0.17 -9.45
C ALA A 166 -0.93 0.45 -8.67
N PRO A 167 -0.94 0.18 -7.35
CA PRO A 167 -2.08 0.52 -6.51
C PRO A 167 -2.38 2.01 -6.54
N THR A 168 -3.66 2.35 -6.47
CA THR A 168 -4.15 3.73 -6.37
C THR A 168 -4.80 3.92 -5.01
N ARG A 169 -4.45 5.00 -4.32
CA ARG A 169 -5.07 5.37 -3.06
C ARG A 169 -6.27 6.27 -3.31
N LEU A 170 -7.41 5.87 -2.77
CA LEU A 170 -8.61 6.68 -2.68
C LEU A 170 -8.87 7.03 -1.22
N THR A 171 -9.22 8.26 -0.93
CA THR A 171 -9.47 8.74 0.42
C THR A 171 -10.93 9.17 0.55
N PHE A 172 -11.55 8.73 1.63
CA PHE A 172 -12.95 8.99 1.96
C PHE A 172 -13.06 9.55 3.37
N ASP A 173 -14.12 10.29 3.64
CA ASP A 173 -14.50 10.60 5.02
C ASP A 173 -15.02 9.34 5.75
N LEU A 174 -15.30 9.46 7.05
CA LEU A 174 -15.80 8.33 7.84
C LEU A 174 -17.21 7.87 7.44
N ALA A 175 -17.98 8.71 6.74
CA ALA A 175 -19.30 8.39 6.22
C ALA A 175 -19.20 7.67 4.85
N GLY A 176 -18.02 7.66 4.23
CA GLY A 176 -17.78 7.03 2.93
C GLY A 176 -17.93 7.98 1.75
N THR A 177 -17.93 9.30 1.98
CA THR A 177 -17.91 10.30 0.90
C THR A 177 -16.50 10.40 0.33
N TYR A 178 -16.36 10.31 -0.97
CA TYR A 178 -15.08 10.46 -1.66
C TYR A 178 -14.51 11.88 -1.49
N LEU A 179 -13.26 11.97 -1.08
CA LEU A 179 -12.54 13.22 -0.88
C LEU A 179 -11.51 13.47 -1.98
N PHE A 180 -10.59 12.53 -2.19
CA PHE A 180 -9.54 12.68 -3.20
C PHE A 180 -8.89 11.34 -3.57
N LYS A 181 -8.20 11.36 -4.72
CA LYS A 181 -7.26 10.33 -5.17
C LYS A 181 -5.83 10.81 -4.92
N GLY A 182 -5.01 9.97 -4.31
CA GLY A 182 -3.58 10.19 -4.14
C GLY A 182 -2.76 9.40 -5.16
N GLU A 183 -1.84 10.07 -5.85
CA GLU A 183 -0.89 9.48 -6.79
C GLU A 183 0.54 9.87 -6.37
N ARG A 184 1.43 8.89 -6.31
CA ARG A 184 2.85 9.15 -6.03
C ARG A 184 3.42 10.12 -7.07
N ALA A 185 4.24 11.06 -6.62
CA ALA A 185 4.94 12.00 -7.47
C ALA A 185 6.37 12.20 -6.96
N LEU A 186 7.29 12.45 -7.87
CA LEU A 186 8.63 12.90 -7.49
C LEU A 186 8.57 14.38 -7.11
N TYR A 187 9.31 14.77 -6.09
CA TYR A 187 9.38 16.20 -5.72
C TYR A 187 9.87 17.07 -6.89
N SER A 188 10.84 16.58 -7.66
CA SER A 188 11.36 17.28 -8.85
C SER A 188 10.31 17.51 -9.94
N SER A 189 9.26 16.70 -9.97
CA SER A 189 8.15 16.83 -10.95
C SER A 189 7.02 17.75 -10.49
N LEU A 190 7.08 18.26 -9.25
CA LEU A 190 6.06 19.18 -8.73
C LEU A 190 6.12 20.55 -9.42
N PRO A 191 5.01 21.30 -9.41
CA PRO A 191 5.00 22.70 -9.89
C PRO A 191 6.11 23.52 -9.23
N GLN A 192 6.75 24.41 -10.01
CA GLN A 192 7.85 25.23 -9.51
C GLN A 192 7.45 26.00 -8.25
N ALA A 193 6.24 26.61 -8.24
CA ALA A 193 5.74 27.37 -7.09
C ALA A 193 5.67 26.53 -5.79
N VAL A 194 5.30 25.25 -5.90
CA VAL A 194 5.30 24.31 -4.77
C VAL A 194 6.72 24.07 -4.27
N ARG A 195 7.66 23.82 -5.19
CA ARG A 195 9.08 23.59 -4.84
C ARG A 195 9.72 24.83 -4.22
N ASP A 196 9.43 26.01 -4.76
CA ASP A 196 9.95 27.29 -4.23
C ASP A 196 9.43 27.56 -2.82
N THR A 197 8.14 27.33 -2.57
CA THR A 197 7.55 27.48 -1.23
C THR A 197 8.18 26.52 -0.24
N VAL A 198 8.35 25.25 -0.61
CA VAL A 198 8.98 24.26 0.25
C VAL A 198 10.43 24.64 0.53
N ALA A 199 11.20 25.05 -0.48
CA ALA A 199 12.59 25.48 -0.31
C ALA A 199 12.73 26.74 0.56
N ALA A 200 11.78 27.66 0.52
CA ALA A 200 11.80 28.88 1.31
C ALA A 200 11.46 28.65 2.80
N HIS A 201 10.60 27.69 3.11
CA HIS A 201 10.08 27.48 4.46
C HIS A 201 10.68 26.27 5.17
N TYR A 202 11.30 25.34 4.45
CA TYR A 202 11.78 24.07 4.99
C TYR A 202 13.20 23.77 4.51
N ASN A 203 13.98 23.11 5.33
CA ASN A 203 15.30 22.65 4.93
C ASN A 203 15.19 21.43 4.01
N ILE A 204 15.31 21.66 2.70
CA ILE A 204 15.17 20.61 1.66
C ILE A 204 16.24 19.51 1.74
N ASN A 205 17.37 19.75 2.41
CA ASN A 205 18.41 18.73 2.62
C ASN A 205 17.95 17.61 3.56
N VAL A 206 16.82 17.78 4.23
CA VAL A 206 16.25 16.83 5.19
C VAL A 206 14.98 16.16 4.62
N MET A 207 14.68 16.36 3.34
CA MET A 207 13.49 15.76 2.72
C MET A 207 13.58 14.25 2.73
N VAL A 208 12.46 13.63 3.11
CA VAL A 208 12.31 12.19 2.99
C VAL A 208 12.18 11.86 1.50
N LYS A 209 13.35 11.54 0.87
CA LYS A 209 13.37 10.70 -0.32
C LYS A 209 12.77 11.28 -1.60
N ASN A 210 12.88 12.55 -1.87
CA ASN A 210 12.32 13.11 -3.10
C ASN A 210 10.82 12.73 -3.30
N ARG A 211 10.13 12.39 -2.21
CA ARG A 211 8.78 11.81 -2.22
C ARG A 211 7.73 12.89 -2.02
N ALA A 212 6.81 12.92 -2.92
CA ALA A 212 5.63 13.74 -2.83
C ALA A 212 4.40 12.95 -3.31
N GLU A 213 3.25 13.52 -3.12
CA GLU A 213 2.00 12.95 -3.59
C GLU A 213 1.14 14.03 -4.23
N LYS A 214 0.64 13.75 -5.43
CA LYS A 214 -0.34 14.57 -6.10
C LYS A 214 -1.73 14.12 -5.66
N LEU A 215 -2.51 15.03 -5.11
CA LEU A 215 -3.89 14.80 -4.70
C LEU A 215 -4.83 15.42 -5.74
N THR A 216 -5.74 14.61 -6.25
CA THR A 216 -6.85 15.10 -7.09
C THR A 216 -8.13 15.03 -6.28
N LEU A 217 -8.64 16.21 -5.86
CA LEU A 217 -9.84 16.31 -5.03
C LEU A 217 -11.10 15.97 -5.83
N ALA A 218 -12.19 15.70 -5.15
CA ALA A 218 -13.48 15.42 -5.76
C ALA A 218 -13.98 16.54 -6.69
N ASN A 219 -13.62 17.79 -6.39
CA ASN A 219 -13.92 18.97 -7.23
C ASN A 219 -12.87 19.23 -8.31
N THR A 220 -11.98 18.27 -8.60
CA THR A 220 -10.86 18.35 -9.56
C THR A 220 -9.72 19.31 -9.19
N THR A 221 -9.75 19.96 -8.03
CA THR A 221 -8.62 20.76 -7.54
C THR A 221 -7.40 19.86 -7.33
N LEU A 222 -6.23 20.37 -7.72
CA LEU A 222 -4.96 19.70 -7.53
C LEU A 222 -4.25 20.26 -6.30
N GLU A 223 -3.87 19.36 -5.40
CA GLU A 223 -3.05 19.64 -4.23
C GLU A 223 -1.83 18.72 -4.24
N TYR A 224 -0.85 19.05 -3.42
CA TYR A 224 0.40 18.29 -3.32
C TYR A 224 0.77 18.12 -1.86
N ASN A 225 0.99 16.87 -1.46
CA ASN A 225 1.62 16.55 -0.19
C ASN A 225 3.12 16.39 -0.40
N VAL A 226 3.89 17.13 0.37
CA VAL A 226 5.36 17.00 0.42
C VAL A 226 5.74 16.48 1.80
N TYR A 227 6.44 15.36 1.83
CA TYR A 227 6.86 14.72 3.07
C TYR A 227 8.27 15.16 3.43
N LEU A 228 8.41 15.76 4.59
CA LEU A 228 9.66 16.32 5.11
C LEU A 228 10.07 15.55 6.37
N MET A 229 11.36 15.51 6.64
CA MET A 229 11.89 15.05 7.92
C MET A 229 12.80 16.14 8.49
N SER A 230 12.50 16.60 9.68
CA SER A 230 13.32 17.55 10.42
C SER A 230 13.54 17.01 11.83
N ASN A 231 14.81 16.89 12.24
CA ASN A 231 15.18 16.40 13.58
C ASN A 231 14.50 15.06 13.98
N GLY A 232 14.33 14.16 13.01
CA GLY A 232 13.68 12.87 13.23
C GLY A 232 12.14 12.92 13.28
N VAL A 233 11.55 14.11 13.15
CA VAL A 233 10.09 14.28 13.09
C VAL A 233 9.65 14.34 11.63
N ARG A 234 8.74 13.46 11.26
CA ARG A 234 8.12 13.46 9.93
C ARG A 234 7.01 14.50 9.89
N THR A 235 7.06 15.40 8.91
CA THR A 235 6.08 16.45 8.67
C THR A 235 5.53 16.30 7.26
N ALA A 236 4.22 16.40 7.08
CA ALA A 236 3.60 16.49 5.78
C ALA A 236 3.05 17.90 5.56
N VAL A 237 3.42 18.50 4.45
CA VAL A 237 2.92 19.83 4.04
C VAL A 237 2.02 19.67 2.84
N THR A 238 0.78 20.16 2.96
CA THR A 238 -0.18 20.17 1.86
C THR A 238 -0.22 21.55 1.22
N LEU A 239 -0.05 21.63 -0.09
CA LEU A 239 0.03 22.87 -0.86
C LEU A 239 -0.88 22.81 -2.09
N LEU A 240 -1.38 23.97 -2.51
CA LEU A 240 -1.97 24.17 -3.84
C LEU A 240 -0.88 24.21 -4.91
N SER A 241 -1.26 24.05 -6.18
CA SER A 241 -0.35 24.12 -7.33
C SER A 241 0.38 25.47 -7.47
N ASN A 242 -0.17 26.54 -6.92
CA ASN A 242 0.45 27.87 -6.88
C ASN A 242 1.42 28.07 -5.70
N GLY A 243 1.66 27.05 -4.90
CA GLY A 243 2.55 27.09 -3.74
C GLY A 243 1.90 27.56 -2.44
N THR A 244 0.62 27.90 -2.42
CA THR A 244 -0.07 28.26 -1.17
C THR A 244 -0.13 27.06 -0.24
N ILE A 245 0.41 27.21 0.98
CA ILE A 245 0.32 26.16 2.03
C ILE A 245 -1.13 26.14 2.54
N ILE A 246 -1.74 24.96 2.48
CA ILE A 246 -3.08 24.72 3.02
C ILE A 246 -2.96 24.36 4.51
N CYS A 247 -2.09 23.39 4.82
CA CYS A 247 -1.88 22.95 6.19
C CYS A 247 -0.59 22.11 6.32
N THR A 248 -0.19 21.87 7.58
CA THR A 248 0.99 21.08 7.95
C THR A 248 0.59 20.08 9.04
N LYS A 249 1.09 18.86 8.95
CA LYS A 249 0.85 17.78 9.92
C LYS A 249 2.18 17.16 10.38
#